data_1b4f31186920c88634896545ce406d42
#
_entry.id   1b4f31186920c88634896545ce406d42
#
_cell.length_a   1.000
_cell.length_b   1.000
_cell.length_c   1.000
_cell.angle_alpha   90.00
_cell.angle_beta   90.00
_cell.angle_gamma   90.00
#
_symmetry.space_group_name_H-M   'P 1'
#
loop_
_entity.id
_entity.type
_entity.pdbx_description
1 polymer ?
#
loop_
_entity_poly.entity_id
_entity_poly.type
_entity_poly.pdbx_seq_one_letter_code
_entity_poly.pdbx_strand_id
1 'polypeptide(L)'
;MVCDRRYRILYMNDRAAKDHADDGGRALVGTDLMECHPPDAQVKLREVLNSGRPNVYTTQERRRKKLIYQCQWKKGGRVGGVVQVVIELPRDMPHHVR
;
A
#
# COMPACT_ATOMS: atom_id res chain seq x y z
N MET A 1 1.52 4.14 -3.61
CA MET A 1 0.22 3.93 -4.28
C MET A 1 -0.88 4.57 -3.45
N VAL A 2 -1.80 5.25 -4.09
CA VAL A 2 -2.90 5.95 -3.42
C VAL A 2 -4.22 5.53 -4.08
N CYS A 3 -5.23 5.19 -3.28
CA CYS A 3 -6.57 4.93 -3.79
C CYS A 3 -7.62 5.82 -3.11
N ASP A 4 -8.79 5.92 -3.71
CA ASP A 4 -9.92 6.63 -3.15
C ASP A 4 -10.76 5.73 -2.21
N ARG A 5 -11.90 6.24 -1.73
CA ARG A 5 -12.80 5.49 -0.83
C ARG A 5 -13.45 4.28 -1.47
N ARG A 6 -13.44 4.19 -2.79
CA ARG A 6 -13.95 3.04 -3.56
C ARG A 6 -12.83 2.11 -4.00
N TYR A 7 -11.62 2.32 -3.45
CA TYR A 7 -10.42 1.54 -3.76
C TYR A 7 -9.96 1.68 -5.21
N ARG A 8 -10.39 2.74 -5.90
CA ARG A 8 -9.89 3.06 -7.22
C ARG A 8 -8.50 3.66 -7.10
N ILE A 9 -7.55 3.13 -7.82
CA ILE A 9 -6.16 3.62 -7.78
C ILE A 9 -6.10 4.99 -8.43
N LEU A 10 -5.65 6.00 -7.67
CA LEU A 10 -5.53 7.39 -8.13
C LEU A 10 -4.12 7.72 -8.57
N TYR A 11 -3.12 7.13 -7.93
CA TYR A 11 -1.72 7.47 -8.13
C TYR A 11 -0.81 6.31 -7.77
N MET A 12 0.26 6.16 -8.54
CA MET A 12 1.39 5.34 -8.18
C MET A 12 2.68 6.00 -8.67
N ASN A 13 3.72 5.94 -7.85
CA ASN A 13 5.01 6.49 -8.24
C ASN A 13 5.75 5.52 -9.19
N ASP A 14 6.91 5.92 -9.68
CA ASP A 14 7.67 5.13 -10.64
C ASP A 14 8.06 3.76 -10.09
N ARG A 15 8.44 3.69 -8.81
CA ARG A 15 8.81 2.42 -8.19
C ARG A 15 7.62 1.48 -8.10
N ALA A 16 6.45 1.98 -7.71
CA ALA A 16 5.23 1.18 -7.66
C ALA A 16 4.84 0.67 -9.06
N ALA A 17 4.91 1.53 -10.07
CA ALA A 17 4.64 1.13 -11.45
C ALA A 17 5.59 0.02 -11.91
N LYS A 18 6.86 0.11 -11.56
CA LYS A 18 7.85 -0.91 -11.88
C LYS A 18 7.58 -2.23 -11.15
N ASP A 19 7.27 -2.16 -9.86
CA ASP A 19 6.97 -3.35 -9.05
C ASP A 19 5.72 -4.08 -9.53
N HIS A 20 4.77 -3.37 -10.14
CA HIS A 20 3.55 -3.93 -10.70
C HIS A 20 3.57 -4.05 -12.22
N ALA A 21 4.75 -4.06 -12.83
CA ALA A 21 4.88 -4.09 -14.29
C ALA A 21 4.17 -5.30 -14.91
N ASP A 22 4.22 -6.46 -14.26
CA ASP A 22 3.58 -7.69 -14.75
C ASP A 22 2.05 -7.62 -14.74
N ASP A 23 1.49 -6.73 -13.92
CA ASP A 23 0.04 -6.52 -13.79
C ASP A 23 -0.46 -5.32 -14.60
N GLY A 24 0.41 -4.69 -15.37
CA GLY A 24 0.07 -3.54 -16.20
C GLY A 24 0.73 -2.22 -15.80
N GLY A 25 1.45 -2.18 -14.67
CA GLY A 25 2.17 -0.99 -14.22
C GLY A 25 1.25 0.21 -14.08
N ARG A 26 1.61 1.32 -14.71
CA ARG A 26 0.83 2.57 -14.62
C ARG A 26 -0.58 2.49 -15.19
N ALA A 27 -0.85 1.50 -16.05
CA ALA A 27 -2.20 1.26 -16.55
C ALA A 27 -3.18 0.80 -15.44
N LEU A 28 -2.67 0.40 -14.28
CA LEU A 28 -3.49 0.08 -13.11
C LEU A 28 -4.17 1.32 -12.52
N VAL A 29 -3.66 2.53 -12.75
CA VAL A 29 -4.31 3.76 -12.30
C VAL A 29 -5.70 3.85 -12.93
N GLY A 30 -6.73 4.06 -12.09
CA GLY A 30 -8.12 4.05 -12.52
C GLY A 30 -8.82 2.71 -12.34
N THR A 31 -8.08 1.64 -12.01
CA THR A 31 -8.67 0.32 -11.77
C THR A 31 -8.97 0.11 -10.28
N ASP A 32 -9.74 -0.93 -9.98
CA ASP A 32 -10.11 -1.29 -8.62
C ASP A 32 -8.97 -2.09 -7.97
N LEU A 33 -8.41 -1.53 -6.89
CA LEU A 33 -7.35 -2.16 -6.12
C LEU A 33 -7.77 -3.51 -5.54
N MET A 34 -9.06 -3.68 -5.23
CA MET A 34 -9.58 -4.91 -4.63
C MET A 34 -9.53 -6.12 -5.56
N GLU A 35 -9.60 -5.87 -6.87
CA GLU A 35 -9.60 -6.97 -7.85
C GLU A 35 -8.33 -7.81 -7.82
N CYS A 36 -7.20 -7.20 -7.45
CA CYS A 36 -5.89 -7.85 -7.41
C CYS A 36 -5.54 -8.41 -6.03
N HIS A 37 -6.45 -8.31 -5.06
CA HIS A 37 -6.18 -8.72 -3.69
C HIS A 37 -6.99 -9.96 -3.31
N PRO A 38 -6.38 -10.95 -2.63
CA PRO A 38 -7.13 -12.07 -2.07
C PRO A 38 -8.07 -11.60 -0.96
N PRO A 39 -9.11 -12.39 -0.61
CA PRO A 39 -10.14 -11.95 0.34
C PRO A 39 -9.63 -11.46 1.69
N ASP A 40 -8.61 -12.09 2.25
CA ASP A 40 -8.02 -11.68 3.52
C ASP A 40 -7.33 -10.31 3.44
N ALA A 41 -6.65 -10.04 2.33
CA ALA A 41 -6.04 -8.74 2.09
C ALA A 41 -7.10 -7.64 1.86
N GLN A 42 -8.22 -7.99 1.21
CA GLN A 42 -9.35 -7.07 1.05
C GLN A 42 -9.94 -6.66 2.39
N VAL A 43 -10.09 -7.61 3.31
CA VAL A 43 -10.60 -7.33 4.67
C VAL A 43 -9.69 -6.33 5.38
N LYS A 44 -8.38 -6.49 5.29
CA LYS A 44 -7.42 -5.58 5.92
C LYS A 44 -7.50 -4.17 5.34
N LEU A 45 -7.65 -4.03 4.04
CA LEU A 45 -7.82 -2.72 3.39
C LEU A 45 -9.11 -2.02 3.86
N ARG A 46 -10.21 -2.77 3.97
CA ARG A 46 -11.47 -2.22 4.50
C ARG A 46 -11.32 -1.77 5.94
N GLU A 47 -10.61 -2.53 6.77
CA GLU A 47 -10.35 -2.15 8.15
C GLU A 47 -9.57 -0.84 8.24
N VAL A 48 -8.54 -0.65 7.41
CA VAL A 48 -7.77 0.60 7.37
C VAL A 48 -8.68 1.76 7.02
N LEU A 49 -9.49 1.63 5.97
CA LEU A 49 -10.38 2.70 5.53
C LEU A 49 -11.43 3.04 6.59
N ASN A 50 -12.00 2.04 7.26
CA ASN A 50 -13.12 2.22 8.16
C ASN A 50 -12.71 2.59 9.59
N SER A 51 -11.59 2.03 10.10
CA SER A 51 -11.14 2.26 11.47
C SER A 51 -10.13 3.38 11.62
N GLY A 52 -9.39 3.68 10.56
CA GLY A 52 -8.27 4.61 10.60
C GLY A 52 -7.00 4.04 11.23
N ARG A 53 -7.01 2.79 11.66
CA ARG A 53 -5.81 2.14 12.19
C ARG A 53 -4.94 1.67 11.03
N PRO A 54 -3.64 2.03 11.06
CA PRO A 54 -2.71 1.55 10.03
C PRO A 54 -2.59 0.02 10.02
N ASN A 55 -2.36 -0.53 8.84
CA ASN A 55 -1.95 -1.91 8.68
C ASN A 55 -0.47 -1.92 8.31
N VAL A 56 0.35 -2.53 9.15
CA VAL A 56 1.81 -2.52 8.99
C VAL A 56 2.31 -3.96 9.07
N TYR A 57 3.07 -4.36 8.06
CA TYR A 57 3.62 -5.71 8.04
C TYR A 57 4.86 -5.75 7.15
N THR A 58 5.59 -6.84 7.24
CA THR A 58 6.73 -7.08 6.36
C THR A 58 6.44 -8.27 5.45
N THR A 59 7.04 -8.23 4.27
CA THR A 59 7.09 -9.36 3.35
C THR A 59 8.54 -9.70 3.09
N GLN A 60 8.80 -10.94 2.76
CA GLN A 60 10.13 -11.37 2.38
C GLN A 60 10.04 -12.30 1.17
N GLU A 61 10.79 -11.95 0.14
CA GLU A 61 10.94 -12.77 -1.04
C GLU A 61 12.43 -12.95 -1.27
N ARG A 62 12.89 -14.19 -1.14
CA ARG A 62 14.31 -14.53 -1.13
C ARG A 62 15.03 -13.75 -0.02
N ARG A 63 15.98 -12.87 -0.38
CA ARG A 63 16.74 -12.05 0.58
C ARG A 63 16.24 -10.62 0.70
N ARG A 64 15.16 -10.30 -0.03
CA ARG A 64 14.60 -8.95 -0.06
C ARG A 64 13.45 -8.86 0.91
N LYS A 65 13.61 -8.01 1.91
CA LYS A 65 12.57 -7.75 2.91
C LYS A 65 12.01 -6.36 2.69
N LYS A 66 10.69 -6.27 2.67
CA LYS A 66 9.96 -5.01 2.48
C LYS A 66 9.05 -4.74 3.66
N LEU A 67 8.97 -3.48 4.06
CA LEU A 67 7.98 -2.98 4.99
C LEU A 67 6.83 -2.40 4.20
N ILE A 68 5.62 -2.84 4.49
CA ILE A 68 4.40 -2.31 3.90
C ILE A 68 3.64 -1.55 4.98
N TYR A 69 3.30 -0.30 4.69
CA TYR A 69 2.54 0.55 5.57
C TYR A 69 1.31 1.06 4.84
N GLN A 70 0.14 0.79 5.37
CA GLN A 70 -1.13 1.24 4.80
C GLN A 70 -1.84 2.10 5.83
N CYS A 71 -2.26 3.29 5.42
CA CYS A 71 -3.01 4.19 6.30
C CYS A 71 -4.01 5.02 5.49
N GLN A 72 -4.93 5.67 6.20
CA GLN A 72 -5.84 6.62 5.59
C GLN A 72 -5.09 7.87 5.14
N TRP A 73 -5.55 8.48 4.04
CA TRP A 73 -5.20 9.86 3.74
C TRP A 73 -6.46 10.73 3.86
N LYS A 74 -6.26 12.00 4.20
CA LYS A 74 -7.36 12.93 4.46
C LYS A 74 -7.16 14.21 3.67
N LYS A 75 -8.28 14.83 3.31
CA LYS A 75 -8.31 16.15 2.70
C LYS A 75 -9.40 16.95 3.38
N GLY A 76 -9.04 18.12 3.96
CA GLY A 76 -10.02 18.95 4.67
C GLY A 76 -10.71 18.23 5.83
N GLY A 77 -9.99 17.37 6.56
CA GLY A 77 -10.52 16.61 7.68
C GLY A 77 -11.35 15.39 7.29
N ARG A 78 -11.54 15.14 6.00
CA ARG A 78 -12.31 13.98 5.51
C ARG A 78 -11.38 12.90 4.97
N VAL A 79 -11.75 11.65 5.24
CA VAL A 79 -11.02 10.50 4.71
C VAL A 79 -11.22 10.44 3.20
N GLY A 80 -10.13 10.47 2.45
CA GLY A 80 -10.16 10.38 1.00
C GLY A 80 -9.96 8.97 0.47
N GLY A 81 -9.27 8.14 1.22
CA GLY A 81 -8.96 6.77 0.83
C GLY A 81 -7.79 6.22 1.62
N VAL A 82 -7.01 5.36 0.98
CA VAL A 82 -5.86 4.69 1.59
C VAL A 82 -4.60 5.00 0.78
N VAL A 83 -3.51 5.23 1.49
CA VAL A 83 -2.18 5.29 0.89
C VAL A 83 -1.37 4.08 1.36
N GLN A 84 -0.66 3.47 0.43
CA GLN A 84 0.27 2.38 0.71
C GLN A 84 1.68 2.81 0.38
N VAL A 85 2.57 2.68 1.36
CA VAL A 85 3.99 2.92 1.21
C VAL A 85 4.71 1.57 1.32
N VAL A 86 5.60 1.30 0.39
CA VAL A 86 6.43 0.10 0.38
C VAL A 86 7.88 0.52 0.45
N ILE A 87 8.59 0.04 1.46
CA ILE A 87 9.99 0.39 1.68
C ILE A 87 10.81 -0.90 1.71
N GLU A 88 11.81 -0.98 0.84
CA GLU A 88 12.77 -2.08 0.90
C GLU A 88 13.73 -1.84 2.06
N LEU A 89 13.81 -2.81 2.97
CA LEU A 89 14.66 -2.70 4.15
C LEU A 89 16.07 -3.20 3.83
N PRO A 90 17.12 -2.50 4.32
CA PRO A 90 18.48 -3.02 4.21
C PRO A 90 18.64 -4.29 5.02
N ARG A 91 19.57 -5.16 4.63
CA ARG A 91 19.85 -6.42 5.33
C ARG A 91 20.20 -6.20 6.78
N ASP A 92 21.13 -5.28 7.02
CA ASP A 92 21.63 -4.93 8.34
C ASP A 92 21.08 -3.56 8.72
N MET A 93 19.78 -3.53 9.00
CA MET A 93 19.11 -2.29 9.32
C MET A 93 19.60 -1.77 10.67
N PRO A 94 20.21 -0.56 10.72
CA PRO A 94 20.64 0.02 11.99
C PRO A 94 19.45 0.20 12.94
N HIS A 95 19.72 -0.02 14.23
CA HIS A 95 18.73 0.14 15.27
C HIS A 95 19.33 0.96 16.40
N HIS A 96 18.65 2.03 16.78
CA HIS A 96 19.10 2.92 17.85
C HIS A 96 18.03 3.03 18.93
N VAL A 97 18.43 2.80 20.16
CA VAL A 97 17.58 3.04 21.33
C VAL A 97 17.93 4.42 21.87
N ARG A 98 16.93 5.28 21.99
CA ARG A 98 17.13 6.67 22.41
C ARG A 98 16.28 7.00 23.63
#